data_3d428cb41bf515a7d1638918b13f31e1
#
_entry.id   3d428cb41bf515a7d1638918b13f31e1
#
_cell.length_a   1.000
_cell.length_b   1.000
_cell.length_c   1.000
_cell.angle_alpha   90.00
_cell.angle_beta   90.00
_cell.angle_gamma   90.00
#
_symmetry.space_group_name_H-M   'P 1'
#
loop_
_entity.id
_entity.type
_entity.pdbx_description
1 polymer ?
#
loop_
_entity_poly.entity_id
_entity_poly.type
_entity_poly.pdbx_seq_one_letter_code
_entity_poly.pdbx_strand_id
1 'polypeptide(L)'
;MNILIDNKSGAPIYDQIYSQIKCQIISGALREDDMLPSIRGLAKDLRISFITTKRAYEELEKDGFIYTLPGKGCYVASKNVELLREENLKKIEEHIDEIVRLAASCNLSKKDIIEMVNFSMEEQG
;
A
#
# COMPACT_ATOMS: atom_id res chain seq x y z
N MET A 1 -0.42 12.97 8.44
CA MET A 1 -0.92 11.84 7.64
C MET A 1 -2.21 12.25 6.93
N ASN A 2 -2.27 11.97 5.66
CA ASN A 2 -3.42 12.37 4.85
C ASN A 2 -4.04 11.14 4.18
N ILE A 3 -5.29 10.84 4.51
CA ILE A 3 -6.04 9.69 3.97
C ILE A 3 -7.27 10.21 3.24
N LEU A 4 -7.46 9.75 2.01
CA LEU A 4 -8.62 10.09 1.19
C LEU A 4 -9.43 8.83 0.91
N ILE A 5 -10.70 8.86 1.25
CA ILE A 5 -11.61 7.74 1.00
C ILE A 5 -12.39 7.99 -0.29
N ASP A 6 -12.31 7.03 -1.21
CA ASP A 6 -13.06 7.05 -2.45
C ASP A 6 -14.22 6.05 -2.39
N ASN A 7 -15.43 6.57 -2.21
CA ASN A 7 -16.63 5.74 -2.13
C ASN A 7 -17.03 5.14 -3.47
N LYS A 8 -16.47 5.63 -4.57
CA LYS A 8 -16.75 5.13 -5.92
C LYS A 8 -15.78 4.01 -6.34
N SER A 9 -14.67 3.89 -5.61
CA SER A 9 -13.75 2.77 -5.80
C SER A 9 -14.45 1.48 -5.38
N GLY A 10 -14.22 0.40 -6.08
CA GLY A 10 -14.72 -0.91 -5.66
C GLY A 10 -14.01 -1.51 -4.45
N ALA A 11 -12.94 -0.86 -3.97
CA ALA A 11 -12.15 -1.36 -2.85
C ALA A 11 -12.86 -1.11 -1.51
N PRO A 12 -12.87 -2.08 -0.58
CA PRO A 12 -13.37 -1.87 0.77
C PRO A 12 -12.65 -0.71 1.46
N ILE A 13 -13.36 0.00 2.33
CA ILE A 13 -12.77 1.16 3.01
C ILE A 13 -11.55 0.80 3.85
N TYR A 14 -11.59 -0.33 4.58
CA TYR A 14 -10.43 -0.75 5.37
C TYR A 14 -9.17 -0.95 4.51
N ASP A 15 -9.36 -1.46 3.31
CA ASP A 15 -8.26 -1.70 2.38
C ASP A 15 -7.69 -0.39 1.82
N GLN A 16 -8.54 0.60 1.60
CA GLN A 16 -8.09 1.93 1.19
C GLN A 16 -7.23 2.59 2.28
N ILE A 17 -7.63 2.46 3.54
CA ILE A 17 -6.86 2.97 4.68
C ILE A 17 -5.52 2.22 4.79
N TYR A 18 -5.57 0.91 4.76
CA TYR A 18 -4.39 0.05 4.82
C TYR A 18 -3.37 0.42 3.74
N SER A 19 -3.82 0.48 2.49
CA SER A 19 -2.95 0.75 1.35
C SER A 19 -2.32 2.14 1.40
N GLN A 20 -3.07 3.15 1.82
CA GLN A 20 -2.55 4.52 1.90
C GLN A 20 -1.54 4.69 3.02
N ILE A 21 -1.79 4.10 4.19
CA ILE A 21 -0.82 4.14 5.29
C ILE A 21 0.44 3.36 4.91
N LYS A 22 0.28 2.18 4.35
CA LYS A 22 1.39 1.37 3.86
C LYS A 22 2.25 2.14 2.87
N CYS A 23 1.64 2.81 1.89
CA CYS A 23 2.36 3.62 0.91
C CYS A 23 3.13 4.75 1.56
N GLN A 24 2.55 5.43 2.54
CA GLN A 24 3.21 6.52 3.24
C GLN A 24 4.40 6.03 4.07
N ILE A 25 4.30 4.84 4.63
CA ILE A 25 5.43 4.23 5.36
C ILE A 25 6.55 3.84 4.38
N ILE A 26 6.20 3.20 3.30
CA ILE A 26 7.18 2.74 2.31
C ILE A 26 7.89 3.92 1.65
N SER A 27 7.16 4.99 1.32
CA SER A 27 7.72 6.18 0.68
C SER A 27 8.57 7.04 1.62
N GLY A 28 8.46 6.81 2.93
CA GLY A 28 9.15 7.62 3.93
C GLY A 28 8.39 8.86 4.37
N ALA A 29 7.17 9.09 3.86
CA ALA A 29 6.31 10.17 4.34
C ALA A 29 5.96 9.99 5.83
N LEU A 30 5.76 8.75 6.24
CA LEU A 30 5.71 8.35 7.65
C LEU A 30 7.02 7.66 7.99
N ARG A 31 7.69 8.13 9.05
CA ARG A 31 8.99 7.62 9.47
C ARG A 31 8.86 6.64 10.62
N GLU A 32 9.90 5.84 10.82
CA GLU A 32 10.01 4.95 11.98
C GLU A 32 9.71 5.70 13.27
N ASP A 33 8.90 5.08 14.13
CA ASP A 33 8.45 5.61 15.41
C ASP A 33 7.54 6.84 15.36
N ASP A 34 7.13 7.29 14.18
CA ASP A 34 6.10 8.31 14.06
C ASP A 34 4.80 7.77 14.64
N MET A 35 4.12 8.61 15.41
CA MET A 35 2.83 8.26 15.99
C MET A 35 1.72 8.42 14.95
N LEU A 36 0.88 7.37 14.83
CA LEU A 36 -0.30 7.43 14.00
C LEU A 36 -1.47 8.05 14.77
N PRO A 37 -2.47 8.61 14.07
CA PRO A 37 -3.72 9.00 14.73
C PRO A 37 -4.33 7.80 15.46
N SER A 38 -5.04 8.06 16.55
CA SER A 38 -5.77 6.99 17.21
C SER A 38 -6.85 6.44 16.28
N ILE A 39 -7.24 5.18 16.50
CA ILE A 39 -8.31 4.55 15.70
C ILE A 39 -9.58 5.38 15.77
N ARG A 40 -9.95 5.83 16.96
CA ARG A 40 -11.16 6.67 17.15
C ARG A 40 -11.03 8.02 16.46
N GLY A 41 -9.85 8.65 16.57
CA GLY A 41 -9.58 9.93 15.94
C GLY A 41 -9.66 9.86 14.43
N LEU A 42 -9.03 8.86 13.84
CA LEU A 42 -9.06 8.68 12.38
C LEU A 42 -10.46 8.34 11.89
N ALA A 43 -11.17 7.46 12.58
CA ALA A 43 -12.54 7.10 12.23
C ALA A 43 -13.45 8.34 12.24
N LYS A 44 -13.32 9.20 13.24
CA LYS A 44 -14.06 10.44 13.35
C LYS A 44 -13.73 11.41 12.22
N ASP A 45 -12.44 11.59 11.94
CA ASP A 45 -11.98 12.50 10.89
C ASP A 45 -12.44 12.08 9.51
N LEU A 46 -12.42 10.78 9.23
CA LEU A 46 -12.84 10.23 7.94
C LEU A 46 -14.34 9.94 7.86
N ARG A 47 -15.07 10.09 8.97
CA ARG A 47 -16.50 9.80 9.06
C ARG A 47 -16.84 8.36 8.67
N ILE A 48 -16.07 7.43 9.19
CA ILE A 48 -16.23 5.99 8.97
C ILE A 48 -16.36 5.26 10.30
N SER A 49 -16.70 3.97 10.26
CA SER A 49 -16.88 3.21 11.48
C SER A 49 -15.56 2.95 12.20
N PHE A 50 -15.63 2.86 13.52
CA PHE A 50 -14.49 2.46 14.36
C PHE A 50 -13.97 1.08 13.97
N ILE A 51 -14.88 0.13 13.71
CA ILE A 51 -14.49 -1.26 13.38
C ILE A 51 -13.72 -1.34 12.07
N THR A 52 -14.12 -0.57 11.06
CA THR A 52 -13.42 -0.51 9.78
C THR A 52 -12.00 0.03 9.94
N THR A 53 -11.85 1.11 10.70
CA THR A 53 -10.54 1.69 10.98
C THR A 53 -9.66 0.74 11.80
N LYS A 54 -10.25 0.10 12.81
CA LYS A 54 -9.57 -0.89 13.63
C LYS A 54 -9.04 -2.04 12.78
N ARG A 55 -9.83 -2.54 11.85
CA ARG A 55 -9.43 -3.61 10.95
C ARG A 55 -8.20 -3.23 10.13
N ALA A 56 -8.17 -2.01 9.59
CA ALA A 56 -7.01 -1.54 8.84
C ALA A 56 -5.76 -1.51 9.70
N TYR A 57 -5.86 -1.02 10.94
CA TYR A 57 -4.73 -0.96 11.86
C TYR A 57 -4.26 -2.37 12.28
N GLU A 58 -5.18 -3.27 12.53
CA GLU A 58 -4.85 -4.66 12.88
C GLU A 58 -4.09 -5.35 11.74
N GLU A 59 -4.51 -5.13 10.50
CA GLU A 59 -3.82 -5.69 9.33
C GLU A 59 -2.42 -5.08 9.16
N LEU A 60 -2.28 -3.78 9.37
CA LEU A 60 -0.98 -3.12 9.33
C LEU A 60 -0.03 -3.66 10.40
N GLU A 61 -0.53 -3.89 11.60
CA GLU A 61 0.26 -4.45 12.70
C GLU A 61 0.66 -5.91 12.42
N LYS A 62 -0.28 -6.70 11.93
CA LYS A 62 -0.04 -8.09 11.54
C LYS A 62 1.06 -8.19 10.48
N ASP A 63 1.06 -7.27 9.52
CA ASP A 63 2.03 -7.26 8.43
C ASP A 63 3.35 -6.56 8.81
N GLY A 64 3.47 -6.08 10.05
CA GLY A 64 4.71 -5.52 10.57
C GLY A 64 4.98 -4.06 10.21
N PHE A 65 3.99 -3.34 9.70
CA PHE A 65 4.16 -1.92 9.35
C PHE A 65 4.03 -0.98 10.53
N ILE A 66 3.25 -1.36 11.53
CA ILE A 66 3.05 -0.57 12.75
C ILE A 66 3.14 -1.46 13.98
N TYR A 67 3.33 -0.83 15.13
CA TYR A 67 3.26 -1.51 16.42
C TYR A 67 2.42 -0.68 17.39
N THR A 68 1.81 -1.36 18.34
CA THR A 68 0.94 -0.73 19.36
C THR A 68 1.59 -0.80 20.70
N LEU A 69 1.66 0.35 21.40
CA LEU A 69 2.04 0.40 22.80
C LEU A 69 0.75 0.60 23.61
N PRO A 70 0.37 -0.38 24.45
CA PRO A 70 -0.87 -0.28 25.24
C PRO A 70 -0.93 1.02 26.04
N GLY A 71 -2.03 1.75 25.89
CA GLY A 71 -2.24 3.02 26.57
C GLY A 71 -1.48 4.20 25.99
N LYS A 72 -0.64 4.01 24.97
CA LYS A 72 0.17 5.07 24.36
C LYS A 72 -0.13 5.31 22.89
N GLY A 73 -0.63 4.32 22.15
CA GLY A 73 -1.03 4.47 20.76
C GLY A 73 -0.30 3.55 19.79
N CYS A 74 -0.46 3.84 18.52
CA CYS A 74 0.15 3.10 17.42
C CYS A 74 1.26 3.92 16.78
N TYR A 75 2.33 3.25 16.39
CA TYR A 75 3.54 3.87 15.85
C TYR A 75 4.04 3.10 14.63
N VAL A 76 4.76 3.81 13.75
CA VAL A 76 5.38 3.19 12.59
C VAL A 76 6.52 2.27 13.04
N ALA A 77 6.49 1.02 12.60
CA ALA A 77 7.53 0.03 12.93
C ALA A 77 8.80 0.26 12.13
N SER A 78 9.89 -0.35 12.59
CA SER A 78 11.15 -0.36 11.84
C SER A 78 10.93 -0.99 10.46
N LYS A 79 11.41 -0.34 9.41
CA LYS A 79 11.33 -0.90 8.07
C LYS A 79 12.31 -2.05 7.91
N ASN A 80 11.81 -3.21 7.59
CA ASN A 80 12.62 -4.22 6.94
C ASN A 80 12.57 -3.96 5.44
N VAL A 81 13.43 -3.06 4.98
CA VAL A 81 13.48 -2.62 3.58
C VAL A 81 13.75 -3.80 2.64
N GLU A 82 14.59 -4.73 3.06
CA GLU A 82 14.90 -5.91 2.26
C GLU A 82 13.69 -6.83 2.09
N LEU A 83 12.93 -7.06 3.15
CA LEU A 83 11.73 -7.89 3.08
C LEU A 83 10.68 -7.25 2.17
N LEU A 84 10.46 -5.94 2.31
CA LEU A 84 9.53 -5.20 1.45
C LEU A 84 9.97 -5.23 -0.01
N ARG A 85 11.27 -5.10 -0.25
CA ARG A 85 11.84 -5.18 -1.59
C ARG A 85 11.61 -6.57 -2.20
N GLU A 86 11.84 -7.64 -1.44
CA GLU A 86 11.63 -8.99 -1.92
C GLU A 86 10.16 -9.28 -2.24
N GLU A 87 9.24 -8.83 -1.39
CA GLU A 87 7.82 -8.96 -1.65
C GLU A 87 7.42 -8.26 -2.95
N ASN A 88 7.91 -7.04 -3.15
CA ASN A 88 7.63 -6.28 -4.37
C ASN A 88 8.25 -6.92 -5.60
N LEU A 89 9.49 -7.42 -5.50
CA LEU A 89 10.14 -8.13 -6.59
C LEU A 89 9.34 -9.36 -7.01
N LYS A 90 8.84 -10.12 -6.05
CA LYS A 90 8.01 -11.30 -6.32
C LYS A 90 6.74 -10.92 -7.08
N LYS A 91 6.07 -9.87 -6.65
CA LYS A 91 4.86 -9.37 -7.32
C LYS A 91 5.16 -8.89 -8.74
N ILE A 92 6.27 -8.17 -8.91
CA ILE A 92 6.70 -7.71 -10.23
C ILE A 92 6.96 -8.90 -11.16
N GLU A 93 7.65 -9.93 -10.68
CA GLU A 93 7.90 -11.14 -11.46
C GLU A 93 6.61 -11.84 -11.87
N GLU A 94 5.64 -11.95 -10.96
CA GLU A 94 4.34 -12.53 -11.25
C GLU A 94 3.61 -11.75 -12.33
N HIS A 95 3.65 -10.41 -12.27
CA HIS A 95 3.02 -9.56 -13.28
C HIS A 95 3.75 -9.63 -14.61
N ILE A 96 5.07 -9.75 -14.60
CA ILE A 96 5.85 -9.93 -15.84
C ILE A 96 5.48 -11.23 -16.53
N ASP A 97 5.34 -12.32 -15.78
CA ASP A 97 4.91 -13.61 -16.34
C ASP A 97 3.54 -13.48 -17.00
N GLU A 98 2.63 -12.74 -16.39
CA GLU A 98 1.31 -12.47 -16.96
C GLU A 98 1.40 -11.61 -18.22
N ILE A 99 2.25 -10.59 -18.22
CA ILE A 99 2.51 -9.73 -19.38
C ILE A 99 3.03 -10.57 -20.55
N VAL A 100 3.99 -11.44 -20.28
CA VAL A 100 4.58 -12.31 -21.32
C VAL A 100 3.51 -13.22 -21.92
N ARG A 101 2.66 -13.80 -21.08
CA ARG A 101 1.55 -14.66 -21.54
C ARG A 101 0.57 -13.89 -22.41
N LEU A 102 0.16 -12.70 -21.98
CA LEU A 102 -0.77 -11.84 -22.73
C LEU A 102 -0.16 -11.37 -24.04
N ALA A 103 1.11 -10.99 -24.04
CA ALA A 103 1.81 -10.54 -25.26
C ALA A 103 1.84 -11.64 -26.31
N ALA A 104 2.11 -12.87 -25.89
CA ALA A 104 2.11 -14.02 -26.79
C ALA A 104 0.74 -14.24 -27.47
N SER A 105 -0.35 -14.01 -26.71
CA SER A 105 -1.70 -14.21 -27.22
C SER A 105 -2.16 -13.15 -28.23
N CYS A 106 -1.54 -11.98 -28.26
CA CYS A 106 -1.91 -10.90 -29.18
C CYS A 106 -0.75 -10.43 -30.09
N ASN A 107 0.28 -11.23 -30.21
CA ASN A 107 1.44 -10.98 -31.09
C ASN A 107 2.18 -9.66 -30.80
N LEU A 108 2.24 -9.26 -29.55
CA LEU A 108 3.10 -8.14 -29.15
C LEU A 108 4.54 -8.62 -29.00
N SER A 109 5.46 -7.88 -29.57
CA SER A 109 6.90 -8.19 -29.47
C SER A 109 7.50 -7.68 -28.18
N LYS A 110 8.68 -8.16 -27.85
CA LYS A 110 9.48 -7.64 -26.73
C LYS A 110 9.66 -6.13 -26.84
N LYS A 111 9.93 -5.64 -28.06
CA LYS A 111 10.10 -4.21 -28.32
C LYS A 111 8.83 -3.43 -27.97
N ASP A 112 7.66 -3.93 -28.36
CA ASP A 112 6.39 -3.31 -28.06
C ASP A 112 6.17 -3.20 -26.55
N ILE A 113 6.47 -4.25 -25.81
CA ILE A 113 6.34 -4.28 -24.35
C ILE A 113 7.29 -3.27 -23.70
N ILE A 114 8.52 -3.20 -24.18
CA ILE A 114 9.51 -2.22 -23.67
C ILE A 114 9.03 -0.80 -23.89
N GLU A 115 8.46 -0.50 -25.06
CA GLU A 115 7.90 0.83 -25.35
C GLU A 115 6.75 1.16 -24.40
N MET A 116 5.87 0.21 -24.12
CA MET A 116 4.77 0.40 -23.18
C MET A 116 5.27 0.68 -21.75
N VAL A 117 6.29 -0.05 -21.31
CA VAL A 117 6.88 0.16 -19.99
C VAL A 117 7.54 1.53 -19.91
N ASN A 118 8.32 1.91 -20.92
CA ASN A 118 8.95 3.22 -20.99
C ASN A 118 7.92 4.35 -20.92
N PHE A 119 6.84 4.24 -21.67
CA PHE A 119 5.75 5.22 -21.65
C PHE A 119 5.12 5.34 -20.26
N SER A 120 4.83 4.20 -19.66
CA SER A 120 4.22 4.16 -18.32
C SER A 120 5.13 4.78 -17.25
N MET A 121 6.42 4.50 -17.31
CA MET A 121 7.39 5.04 -16.35
C MET A 121 7.61 6.54 -16.54
N GLU A 122 7.57 7.04 -17.77
CA GLU A 122 7.68 8.47 -18.05
C GLU A 122 6.48 9.25 -17.51
N GLU A 123 5.28 8.71 -17.61
CA GLU A 123 4.07 9.36 -17.07
C GLU A 123 4.07 9.44 -15.55
N GLN A 124 4.68 8.47 -14.88
CA GLN A 124 4.71 8.43 -13.42
C GLN A 124 5.95 9.05 -12.81
N GLY A 125 6.93 9.30 -13.64
CA GLY A 125 8.12 10.01 -13.23
C GLY A 125 7.87 11.52 -13.30
#